data_48de12f7000f4b46ca6b66d52b90248e
#
_entry.id   48de12f7000f4b46ca6b66d52b90248e
#
_cell.length_a   1.000
_cell.length_b   1.000
_cell.length_c   1.000
_cell.angle_alpha   90.00
_cell.angle_beta   90.00
_cell.angle_gamma   90.00
#
_symmetry.space_group_name_H-M   'P 1'
#
loop_
_entity.id
_entity.type
_entity.pdbx_description
1 polymer ?
#
loop_
_entity_poly.entity_id
_entity_poly.type
_entity_poly.pdbx_seq_one_letter_code
_entity_poly.pdbx_strand_id
1 'polypeptide(L)'
;DHLPLFVDVRLKAGVADIFRTKPYLQNPLSNGITVSWFTNVPVHSWVEYGTDRNLGERAETIVDGQVICNNKHHKVRLTGLKPGETYYYRVCSREITLYEAYKKEFGETAYSDIYSFTIPTSVETDFTALIFNDLHKKNEVLDLLADQIEGIDYDFVMFNGDCIDDPRNESEVV
;
A
#
# COMPACT_ATOMS: atom_id res chain seq x y z
N ASP A 1 4.61 14.66 -4.25
CA ASP A 1 5.18 13.52 -3.49
C ASP A 1 4.96 12.27 -4.29
N HIS A 2 5.97 11.89 -5.09
CA HIS A 2 5.94 10.70 -5.90
C HIS A 2 5.88 9.47 -5.00
N LEU A 3 5.00 8.53 -5.31
CA LEU A 3 4.95 7.22 -4.66
C LEU A 3 6.20 6.44 -5.10
N PRO A 4 7.21 6.26 -4.25
CA PRO A 4 8.33 5.41 -4.64
C PRO A 4 7.86 3.97 -4.66
N LEU A 5 7.93 3.35 -5.82
CA LEU A 5 7.72 1.91 -6.01
C LEU A 5 8.93 1.09 -5.51
N PHE A 6 9.81 1.68 -4.71
CA PHE A 6 11.06 1.07 -4.32
C PHE A 6 11.08 0.67 -2.86
N VAL A 7 11.37 -0.60 -2.65
CA VAL A 7 11.68 -1.18 -1.34
C VAL A 7 13.17 -0.93 -1.05
N ASP A 8 13.47 0.06 -0.21
CA ASP A 8 14.81 0.17 0.37
C ASP A 8 14.91 -0.81 1.54
N VAL A 9 15.42 -2.00 1.27
CA VAL A 9 15.66 -3.02 2.30
C VAL A 9 16.96 -2.72 3.02
N ARG A 10 16.91 -1.86 4.03
CA ARG A 10 18.01 -1.73 4.99
C ARG A 10 17.68 -2.46 6.28
N LEU A 11 18.24 -3.64 6.42
CA LEU A 11 18.24 -4.38 7.69
C LEU A 11 19.06 -3.61 8.73
N LYS A 12 18.39 -2.91 9.65
CA LYS A 12 18.97 -2.59 10.96
C LYS A 12 18.47 -3.60 11.96
N ALA A 13 19.39 -4.39 12.51
CA ALA A 13 19.10 -5.24 13.67
C ALA A 13 18.74 -4.36 14.88
N GLY A 14 17.50 -4.46 15.37
CA GLY A 14 17.04 -3.80 16.58
C GLY A 14 15.60 -3.31 16.43
N VAL A 15 14.65 -4.03 17.05
CA VAL A 15 13.19 -3.94 16.92
C VAL A 15 12.76 -4.40 15.53
N ALA A 16 12.07 -5.53 15.43
CA ALA A 16 11.58 -6.04 14.14
C ALA A 16 10.75 -4.94 13.48
N ASP A 17 11.25 -4.39 12.38
CA ASP A 17 10.50 -3.44 11.59
C ASP A 17 9.27 -4.19 11.06
N ILE A 18 8.11 -3.86 11.60
CA ILE A 18 6.86 -4.53 11.24
C ILE A 18 6.56 -4.30 9.77
N PHE A 19 6.81 -3.09 9.25
CA PHE A 19 6.57 -2.78 7.85
C PHE A 19 7.68 -3.31 6.93
N ARG A 20 7.29 -4.05 5.90
CA ARG A 20 8.18 -4.47 4.82
C ARG A 20 8.22 -3.44 3.69
N THR A 21 7.08 -2.82 3.40
CA THR A 21 6.95 -1.77 2.38
C THR A 21 6.29 -0.53 2.96
N LYS A 22 6.53 0.62 2.34
CA LYS A 22 5.65 1.78 2.51
C LYS A 22 4.27 1.44 1.93
N PRO A 23 3.19 2.09 2.42
CA PRO A 23 1.87 1.92 1.80
C PRO A 23 1.86 2.54 0.40
N TYR A 24 1.11 1.90 -0.48
CA TYR A 24 0.85 2.37 -1.84
C TYR A 24 -0.63 2.26 -2.17
N LEU A 25 -1.06 3.05 -3.15
CA LEU A 25 -2.46 3.18 -3.53
C LEU A 25 -2.77 2.36 -4.78
N GLN A 26 -3.91 1.70 -4.80
CA GLN A 26 -4.39 0.89 -5.93
C GLN A 26 -5.88 1.15 -6.19
N ASN A 27 -6.32 0.84 -7.40
CA ASN A 27 -7.73 0.85 -7.80
C ASN A 27 -8.47 2.15 -7.42
N PRO A 28 -8.01 3.33 -7.89
CA PRO A 28 -8.71 4.57 -7.67
C PRO A 28 -10.08 4.54 -8.38
N LEU A 29 -11.11 4.97 -7.68
CA LEU A 29 -12.46 5.19 -8.20
C LEU A 29 -12.92 6.58 -7.76
N SER A 30 -13.98 7.07 -8.38
CA SER A 30 -14.57 8.39 -8.04
C SER A 30 -15.01 8.55 -6.58
N ASN A 31 -15.12 7.46 -5.82
CA ASN A 31 -15.58 7.47 -4.43
C ASN A 31 -14.79 6.57 -3.51
N GLY A 32 -13.60 6.14 -3.93
CA GLY A 32 -12.80 5.24 -3.08
C GLY A 32 -11.46 4.85 -3.67
N ILE A 33 -10.60 4.31 -2.82
CA ILE A 33 -9.25 3.87 -3.16
C ILE A 33 -8.85 2.69 -2.28
N THR A 34 -7.95 1.84 -2.73
CA THR A 34 -7.38 0.77 -1.92
C THR A 34 -6.00 1.17 -1.44
N VAL A 35 -5.76 1.07 -0.15
CA VAL A 35 -4.44 1.21 0.46
C VAL A 35 -3.86 -0.18 0.65
N SER A 36 -2.67 -0.42 0.12
CA SER A 36 -1.98 -1.70 0.17
C SER A 36 -0.59 -1.55 0.78
N TRP A 37 -0.15 -2.56 1.54
CA TRP A 37 1.22 -2.63 2.09
C TRP A 37 1.56 -4.06 2.50
N PHE A 38 2.84 -4.30 2.79
CA PHE A 38 3.33 -5.58 3.29
C PHE A 38 3.99 -5.41 4.65
N THR A 39 3.91 -6.49 5.46
CA THR A 39 4.57 -6.59 6.75
C THR A 39 5.51 -7.79 6.80
N ASN A 40 6.52 -7.73 7.68
CA ASN A 40 7.48 -8.82 7.91
C ASN A 40 6.88 -9.95 8.76
N VAL A 41 5.91 -9.60 9.60
CA VAL A 41 5.23 -10.51 10.53
C VAL A 41 3.71 -10.49 10.31
N PRO A 42 2.99 -11.53 10.71
CA PRO A 42 1.52 -11.52 10.67
C PRO A 42 0.96 -10.45 11.60
N VAL A 43 -0.01 -9.67 11.12
CA VAL A 43 -0.59 -8.57 11.89
C VAL A 43 -2.12 -8.52 11.77
N HIS A 44 -2.74 -7.81 12.71
CA HIS A 44 -4.04 -7.17 12.52
C HIS A 44 -3.79 -5.77 11.98
N SER A 45 -4.41 -5.44 10.85
CA SER A 45 -4.12 -4.22 10.10
C SER A 45 -5.37 -3.38 9.85
N TRP A 46 -5.20 -2.04 9.83
CA TRP A 46 -6.24 -1.08 9.49
C TRP A 46 -5.62 0.20 8.92
N VAL A 47 -6.48 1.03 8.35
CA VAL A 47 -6.12 2.38 7.91
C VAL A 47 -6.88 3.40 8.76
N GLU A 48 -6.17 4.37 9.27
CA GLU A 48 -6.76 5.58 9.83
C GLU A 48 -6.69 6.69 8.77
N TYR A 49 -7.79 7.42 8.58
CA TYR A 49 -7.87 8.44 7.53
C TYR A 49 -8.83 9.56 7.88
N GLY A 50 -8.78 10.65 7.12
CA GLY A 50 -9.66 11.80 7.30
C GLY A 50 -9.32 12.94 6.33
N THR A 51 -10.11 14.01 6.35
CA THR A 51 -9.87 15.21 5.53
C THR A 51 -8.80 16.12 6.13
N ASP A 52 -8.30 15.80 7.31
CA ASP A 52 -7.17 16.48 7.94
C ASP A 52 -6.23 15.47 8.62
N ARG A 53 -5.13 15.96 9.19
CA ARG A 53 -4.10 15.12 9.82
C ARG A 53 -4.51 14.51 11.18
N ASN A 54 -5.71 14.79 11.68
CA ASN A 54 -6.23 14.15 12.89
C ASN A 54 -6.77 12.74 12.63
N LEU A 55 -7.04 12.39 11.37
CA LEU A 55 -7.40 11.02 10.94
C LEU A 55 -8.61 10.45 11.71
N GLY A 56 -9.74 11.15 11.69
CA GLY A 56 -10.91 10.83 12.52
C GLY A 56 -11.66 9.54 12.17
N GLU A 57 -11.36 8.93 11.02
CA GLU A 57 -12.03 7.72 10.50
C GLU A 57 -11.08 6.52 10.53
N ARG A 58 -11.67 5.31 10.58
CA ARG A 58 -10.95 4.04 10.52
C ARG A 58 -11.61 3.08 9.56
N ALA A 59 -10.79 2.39 8.77
CA ALA A 59 -11.24 1.30 7.90
C ALA A 59 -10.37 0.06 8.08
N GLU A 60 -10.99 -1.11 7.98
CA GLU A 60 -10.32 -2.41 7.99
C GLU A 60 -11.04 -3.38 7.03
N THR A 61 -10.38 -4.44 6.62
CA THR A 61 -10.96 -5.42 5.70
C THR A 61 -11.84 -6.38 6.47
N ILE A 62 -13.12 -6.40 6.13
CA ILE A 62 -14.12 -7.29 6.72
C ILE A 62 -14.68 -8.17 5.60
N VAL A 63 -14.66 -9.49 5.79
CA VAL A 63 -15.25 -10.47 4.88
C VAL A 63 -16.20 -11.34 5.69
N ASP A 64 -17.44 -11.47 5.25
CA ASP A 64 -18.47 -12.25 5.91
C ASP A 64 -18.65 -11.92 7.41
N GLY A 65 -18.48 -10.63 7.76
CA GLY A 65 -18.58 -10.15 9.14
C GLY A 65 -17.34 -10.40 10.00
N GLN A 66 -16.27 -10.92 9.42
CA GLN A 66 -15.01 -11.18 10.12
C GLN A 66 -13.90 -10.24 9.65
N VAL A 67 -13.16 -9.67 10.60
CA VAL A 67 -11.96 -8.90 10.30
C VAL A 67 -10.88 -9.82 9.77
N ILE A 68 -10.35 -9.50 8.60
CA ILE A 68 -9.21 -10.22 8.01
C ILE A 68 -7.93 -9.79 8.72
N CYS A 69 -7.25 -10.77 9.33
CA CYS A 69 -6.01 -10.57 10.06
C CYS A 69 -5.10 -11.80 9.95
N ASN A 70 -3.95 -11.75 10.61
CA ASN A 70 -2.95 -12.83 10.62
C ASN A 70 -2.34 -13.12 9.24
N ASN A 71 -2.19 -12.09 8.43
CA ASN A 71 -1.52 -12.11 7.12
C ASN A 71 -0.42 -11.06 7.08
N LYS A 72 0.37 -11.08 6.01
CA LYS A 72 1.49 -10.15 5.75
C LYS A 72 1.24 -9.23 4.57
N HIS A 73 0.26 -9.53 3.75
CA HIS A 73 -0.20 -8.68 2.65
C HIS A 73 -1.54 -8.07 3.02
N HIS A 74 -1.60 -6.75 3.01
CA HIS A 74 -2.75 -5.99 3.48
C HIS A 74 -3.34 -5.16 2.34
N LYS A 75 -4.68 -5.18 2.25
CA LYS A 75 -5.47 -4.39 1.32
C LYS A 75 -6.68 -3.87 2.05
N VAL A 76 -6.76 -2.57 2.26
CA VAL A 76 -7.91 -1.93 2.90
C VAL A 76 -8.57 -0.99 1.91
N ARG A 77 -9.84 -1.23 1.62
CA ARG A 77 -10.64 -0.40 0.74
C ARG A 77 -11.25 0.75 1.52
N LEU A 78 -10.92 1.98 1.14
CA LEU A 78 -11.61 3.19 1.58
C LEU A 78 -12.76 3.48 0.62
N THR A 79 -13.95 3.71 1.14
CA THR A 79 -15.18 3.96 0.37
C THR A 79 -15.92 5.18 0.89
N GLY A 80 -16.86 5.69 0.10
CA GLY A 80 -17.64 6.87 0.49
C GLY A 80 -16.86 8.18 0.44
N LEU A 81 -15.72 8.19 -0.23
CA LEU A 81 -14.88 9.36 -0.40
C LEU A 81 -15.52 10.31 -1.44
N LYS A 82 -15.26 11.62 -1.30
CA LYS A 82 -15.82 12.65 -2.16
C LYS A 82 -14.86 13.02 -3.28
N PRO A 83 -15.32 13.11 -4.53
CA PRO A 83 -14.52 13.60 -5.64
C PRO A 83 -13.95 15.00 -5.36
N GLY A 84 -12.68 15.23 -5.73
CA GLY A 84 -11.96 16.48 -5.52
C GLY A 84 -11.48 16.73 -4.09
N GLU A 85 -11.84 15.89 -3.13
CA GLU A 85 -11.42 16.03 -1.73
C GLU A 85 -10.04 15.38 -1.52
N THR A 86 -9.20 16.03 -0.71
CA THR A 86 -7.92 15.49 -0.27
C THR A 86 -8.09 14.78 1.06
N TYR A 87 -7.58 13.55 1.13
CA TYR A 87 -7.58 12.73 2.33
C TYR A 87 -6.16 12.48 2.82
N TYR A 88 -5.99 12.53 4.14
CA TYR A 88 -4.78 12.11 4.83
C TYR A 88 -5.00 10.71 5.38
N TYR A 89 -3.96 9.88 5.40
CA TYR A 89 -4.06 8.52 5.91
C TYR A 89 -2.74 8.02 6.47
N ARG A 90 -2.82 7.04 7.36
CA ARG A 90 -1.70 6.19 7.76
C ARG A 90 -2.15 4.75 7.86
N VAL A 91 -1.23 3.82 7.68
CA VAL A 91 -1.47 2.40 7.93
C VAL A 91 -1.01 2.03 9.33
N CYS A 92 -1.78 1.15 9.95
CA CYS A 92 -1.56 0.67 11.29
C CYS A 92 -1.47 -0.85 11.25
N SER A 93 -0.48 -1.43 11.93
CA SER A 93 -0.22 -2.86 11.93
C SER A 93 0.13 -3.33 13.33
N ARG A 94 -0.76 -4.11 13.94
CA ARG A 94 -0.55 -4.69 15.27
C ARG A 94 -0.07 -6.13 15.13
N GLU A 95 1.12 -6.41 15.62
CA GLU A 95 1.70 -7.74 15.58
C GLU A 95 0.78 -8.78 16.22
N ILE A 96 0.68 -9.97 15.61
CA ILE A 96 0.02 -11.13 16.19
C ILE A 96 1.11 -12.13 16.55
N THR A 97 1.38 -12.28 17.85
CA THR A 97 2.42 -13.17 18.39
C THR A 97 1.92 -14.59 18.59
N LEU A 98 0.59 -14.76 18.77
CA LEU A 98 -0.06 -16.06 18.85
C LEU A 98 -1.44 -15.99 18.17
N TYR A 99 -1.73 -16.97 17.31
CA TYR A 99 -3.03 -17.07 16.63
C TYR A 99 -3.55 -18.52 16.69
N GLU A 100 -4.33 -18.80 17.70
CA GLU A 100 -4.98 -20.10 17.92
C GLU A 100 -6.51 -19.96 17.95
N ALA A 101 -7.23 -21.06 17.84
CA ALA A 101 -8.70 -21.04 17.77
C ALA A 101 -9.34 -20.30 18.94
N TYR A 102 -8.84 -20.47 20.15
CA TYR A 102 -9.42 -19.89 21.37
C TYR A 102 -8.49 -18.88 22.06
N LYS A 103 -7.29 -18.65 21.54
CA LYS A 103 -6.30 -17.74 22.14
C LYS A 103 -5.60 -16.91 21.06
N LYS A 104 -5.59 -15.61 21.25
CA LYS A 104 -4.85 -14.69 20.41
C LYS A 104 -4.05 -13.75 21.30
N GLU A 105 -2.77 -13.57 20.95
CA GLU A 105 -1.89 -12.64 21.64
C GLU A 105 -1.38 -11.61 20.63
N PHE A 106 -1.28 -10.39 21.09
CA PHE A 106 -0.86 -9.26 20.27
C PHE A 106 0.39 -8.63 20.85
N GLY A 107 1.30 -8.27 19.98
CA GLY A 107 2.45 -7.44 20.27
C GLY A 107 2.11 -5.94 20.14
N GLU A 108 3.14 -5.18 19.81
CA GLU A 108 3.04 -3.74 19.62
C GLU A 108 2.32 -3.37 18.33
N THR A 109 1.84 -2.13 18.28
CA THR A 109 1.25 -1.54 17.08
C THR A 109 2.27 -0.59 16.44
N ALA A 110 2.58 -0.84 15.18
CA ALA A 110 3.37 0.07 14.35
C ALA A 110 2.45 0.97 13.53
N TYR A 111 2.88 2.21 13.34
CA TYR A 111 2.20 3.23 12.57
C TYR A 111 3.13 3.73 11.47
N SER A 112 2.62 3.89 10.25
CA SER A 112 3.36 4.56 9.20
C SER A 112 3.38 6.08 9.40
N ASP A 113 4.16 6.77 8.57
CA ASP A 113 3.98 8.21 8.37
C ASP A 113 2.58 8.51 7.86
N ILE A 114 2.18 9.79 7.94
CA ILE A 114 0.92 10.27 7.37
C ILE A 114 1.18 10.68 5.93
N TYR A 115 0.45 10.05 5.02
CA TYR A 115 0.41 10.32 3.58
C TYR A 115 -0.89 11.04 3.20
N SER A 116 -0.99 11.49 1.95
CA SER A 116 -2.21 12.07 1.41
C SER A 116 -2.45 11.65 -0.03
N PHE A 117 -3.70 11.70 -0.45
CA PHE A 117 -4.14 11.56 -1.83
C PHE A 117 -5.36 12.44 -2.07
N THR A 118 -5.63 12.77 -3.33
CA THR A 118 -6.84 13.47 -3.73
C THR A 118 -7.68 12.56 -4.62
N ILE A 119 -8.98 12.46 -4.37
CA ILE A 119 -9.90 11.71 -5.24
C ILE A 119 -10.13 12.52 -6.52
N PRO A 120 -9.92 11.92 -7.71
CA PRO A 120 -10.16 12.63 -8.98
C PRO A 120 -11.58 13.19 -9.08
N THR A 121 -11.71 14.33 -9.71
CA THR A 121 -13.03 14.90 -10.03
C THR A 121 -13.60 14.24 -11.28
N SER A 122 -14.91 14.21 -11.42
CA SER A 122 -15.58 13.67 -12.62
C SER A 122 -15.41 14.55 -13.88
N VAL A 123 -14.72 15.67 -13.76
CA VAL A 123 -14.53 16.68 -14.83
C VAL A 123 -13.14 16.57 -15.47
N GLU A 124 -12.22 15.82 -14.87
CA GLU A 124 -10.90 15.59 -15.43
C GLU A 124 -11.01 14.67 -16.65
N THR A 125 -10.58 15.17 -17.79
CA THR A 125 -10.64 14.47 -19.08
C THR A 125 -9.28 13.97 -19.53
N ASP A 126 -8.20 14.56 -19.02
CA ASP A 126 -6.84 14.24 -19.38
C ASP A 126 -6.12 13.60 -18.20
N PHE A 127 -5.31 12.58 -18.47
CA PHE A 127 -4.45 11.94 -17.49
C PHE A 127 -3.15 11.48 -18.15
N THR A 128 -2.09 11.39 -17.35
CA THR A 128 -0.80 10.82 -17.73
C THR A 128 -0.58 9.51 -17.02
N ALA A 129 -0.36 8.43 -17.77
CA ALA A 129 -0.05 7.12 -17.23
C ALA A 129 1.37 6.69 -17.61
N LEU A 130 2.10 6.13 -16.67
CA LEU A 130 3.33 5.41 -16.92
C LEU A 130 3.01 3.91 -17.05
N ILE A 131 3.38 3.32 -18.19
CA ILE A 131 3.11 1.91 -18.45
C ILE A 131 4.44 1.18 -18.62
N PHE A 132 4.67 0.18 -17.78
CA PHE A 132 5.84 -0.69 -17.82
C PHE A 132 5.44 -2.08 -18.29
N ASN A 133 6.25 -2.66 -19.20
CA ASN A 133 6.07 -4.00 -19.74
C ASN A 133 7.41 -4.74 -19.72
N ASP A 134 7.39 -6.07 -19.71
CA ASP A 134 8.55 -6.94 -19.98
C ASP A 134 9.77 -6.68 -19.08
N LEU A 135 9.53 -6.40 -17.81
CA LEU A 135 10.62 -6.10 -16.86
C LEU A 135 11.44 -7.34 -16.49
N HIS A 136 10.82 -8.54 -16.46
CA HIS A 136 11.46 -9.84 -16.20
C HIS A 136 12.40 -9.83 -14.99
N LYS A 137 11.96 -9.24 -13.85
CA LYS A 137 12.75 -9.07 -12.60
C LYS A 137 14.05 -8.27 -12.76
N LYS A 138 14.21 -7.54 -13.85
CA LYS A 138 15.40 -6.70 -14.05
C LYS A 138 15.23 -5.37 -13.30
N ASN A 139 15.45 -5.40 -12.00
CA ASN A 139 15.36 -4.19 -11.16
C ASN A 139 16.26 -3.07 -11.67
N GLU A 140 17.45 -3.41 -12.21
CA GLU A 140 18.36 -2.44 -12.82
C GLU A 140 17.73 -1.69 -14.00
N VAL A 141 16.89 -2.38 -14.80
CA VAL A 141 16.16 -1.73 -15.89
C VAL A 141 15.07 -0.81 -15.34
N LEU A 142 14.37 -1.25 -14.29
CA LEU A 142 13.35 -0.43 -13.63
C LEU A 142 13.98 0.84 -13.02
N ASP A 143 15.15 0.72 -12.39
CA ASP A 143 15.90 1.86 -11.85
C ASP A 143 16.28 2.86 -12.96
N LEU A 144 16.81 2.38 -14.08
CA LEU A 144 17.15 3.22 -15.25
C LEU A 144 15.91 3.91 -15.83
N LEU A 145 14.77 3.22 -15.88
CA LEU A 145 13.52 3.80 -16.36
C LEU A 145 12.98 4.84 -15.37
N ALA A 146 13.12 4.59 -14.06
CA ALA A 146 12.74 5.53 -13.02
C ALA A 146 13.53 6.84 -13.12
N ASP A 147 14.83 6.76 -13.39
CA ASP A 147 15.68 7.95 -13.62
C ASP A 147 15.22 8.76 -14.84
N GLN A 148 14.77 8.10 -15.90
CA GLN A 148 14.31 8.77 -17.12
C GLN A 148 12.96 9.48 -16.97
N ILE A 149 12.14 9.04 -16.03
CA ILE A 149 10.82 9.66 -15.76
C ILE A 149 10.89 10.71 -14.65
N GLU A 150 12.05 10.97 -14.09
CA GLU A 150 12.24 12.03 -13.10
C GLU A 150 11.78 13.38 -13.66
N GLY A 151 10.88 14.05 -12.95
CA GLY A 151 10.28 15.32 -13.37
C GLY A 151 9.10 15.20 -14.33
N ILE A 152 8.65 13.99 -14.68
CA ILE A 152 7.39 13.79 -15.39
C ILE A 152 6.26 13.71 -14.35
N ASP A 153 5.29 14.61 -14.47
CA ASP A 153 4.06 14.50 -13.69
C ASP A 153 3.18 13.40 -14.27
N TYR A 154 2.76 12.44 -13.44
CA TYR A 154 1.86 11.36 -13.83
C TYR A 154 0.82 11.07 -12.74
N ASP A 155 -0.34 10.60 -13.17
CA ASP A 155 -1.46 10.29 -12.30
C ASP A 155 -1.39 8.86 -11.75
N PHE A 156 -0.91 7.90 -12.55
CA PHE A 156 -0.75 6.53 -12.11
C PHE A 156 0.31 5.75 -12.90
N VAL A 157 0.72 4.61 -12.32
CA VAL A 157 1.62 3.65 -12.92
C VAL A 157 0.88 2.34 -13.18
N MET A 158 1.09 1.74 -14.33
CA MET A 158 0.56 0.44 -14.72
C MET A 158 1.69 -0.51 -15.09
N PHE A 159 1.71 -1.68 -14.47
CA PHE A 159 2.53 -2.82 -14.88
C PHE A 159 1.67 -3.73 -15.77
N ASN A 160 1.99 -3.80 -17.05
CA ASN A 160 1.16 -4.46 -18.06
C ASN A 160 1.82 -5.75 -18.59
N GLY A 161 2.01 -6.73 -17.71
CA GLY A 161 2.54 -8.05 -18.03
C GLY A 161 4.06 -8.16 -17.92
N ASP A 162 4.49 -9.40 -17.79
CA ASP A 162 5.87 -9.88 -17.77
C ASP A 162 6.83 -9.09 -16.84
N CYS A 163 6.29 -8.61 -15.73
CA CYS A 163 7.11 -7.99 -14.68
C CYS A 163 7.99 -9.01 -13.97
N ILE A 164 7.53 -10.26 -13.92
CA ILE A 164 8.22 -11.42 -13.34
C ILE A 164 8.05 -12.61 -14.27
N ASP A 165 9.09 -13.47 -14.39
CA ASP A 165 9.05 -14.63 -15.30
C ASP A 165 8.19 -15.76 -14.72
N ASP A 166 8.55 -16.27 -13.56
CA ASP A 166 7.91 -17.43 -12.92
C ASP A 166 8.00 -17.28 -11.39
N PRO A 167 6.96 -16.72 -10.75
CA PRO A 167 6.99 -16.51 -9.31
C PRO A 167 6.88 -17.85 -8.57
N ARG A 168 7.96 -18.28 -7.93
CA ARG A 168 8.01 -19.54 -7.17
C ARG A 168 7.75 -19.36 -5.69
N ASN A 169 7.85 -18.13 -5.22
CA ASN A 169 7.63 -17.78 -3.81
C ASN A 169 7.22 -16.31 -3.67
N GLU A 170 6.72 -15.94 -2.50
CA GLU A 170 6.26 -14.59 -2.20
C GLU A 170 7.35 -13.52 -2.38
N SER A 171 8.60 -13.83 -2.04
CA SER A 171 9.71 -12.88 -2.14
C SER A 171 10.06 -12.47 -3.58
N GLU A 172 9.55 -13.18 -4.57
CA GLU A 172 9.74 -12.86 -5.98
C GLU A 172 8.67 -11.90 -6.53
N VAL A 173 7.61 -11.68 -5.76
CA VAL A 173 6.44 -10.86 -6.15
C VAL A 173 6.39 -9.54 -5.36
N VAL A 174 7.14 -9.44 -4.28
CA VAL A 174 7.11 -8.31 -3.32
C VAL A 174 8.43 -7.59 -3.27
#